data_b14d41e154b9d1df2981320820063293
#
_entry.id   b14d41e154b9d1df2981320820063293
#
_cell.length_a   1.000
_cell.length_b   1.000
_cell.length_c   1.000
_cell.angle_alpha   90.00
_cell.angle_beta   90.00
_cell.angle_gamma   90.00
#
_symmetry.space_group_name_H-M   'P 1'
#
loop_
_entity.id
_entity.type
_entity.pdbx_description
1 polymer ?
#
loop_
_entity_poly.entity_id
_entity_poly.type
_entity_poly.pdbx_seq_one_letter_code
_entity_poly.pdbx_strand_id
1 'polypeptide(L)'
;MTMEKTQSGQTNPKTIIGIDYSLNSPAICIAGDNFDFNKCSFHFLTSKKKHIGQFGKNIFGYEHKEYNTPIERFTNISSWALDIIHKHKEDTAKAFIEGYSFGSKGQAIFQIAENCGILKYRLQMSPTILYDTVVPSVV
;
A
#
# COMPACT_ATOMS: atom_id res chain seq x y z
N MET A 1 17.15 -15.92 11.92
CA MET A 1 17.78 -15.43 10.69
C MET A 1 17.20 -14.06 10.35
N THR A 2 17.98 -13.04 10.55
CA THR A 2 17.59 -11.68 10.21
C THR A 2 17.76 -11.47 8.70
N MET A 3 16.65 -11.29 8.01
CA MET A 3 16.71 -10.91 6.61
C MET A 3 16.82 -9.39 6.53
N GLU A 4 18.03 -8.88 6.57
CA GLU A 4 18.27 -7.47 6.33
C GLU A 4 18.31 -7.23 4.82
N LYS A 5 17.50 -6.29 4.37
CA LYS A 5 17.59 -5.78 3.01
C LYS A 5 18.78 -4.83 2.95
N THR A 6 19.84 -5.23 2.29
CA THR A 6 20.98 -4.36 2.06
C THR A 6 20.64 -3.32 1.00
N GLN A 7 20.80 -2.06 1.36
CA GLN A 7 20.58 -0.95 0.42
C GLN A 7 21.85 -0.52 -0.30
N SER A 8 23.00 -1.11 0.04
CA SER A 8 24.28 -0.73 -0.55
C SER A 8 24.43 -1.28 -1.98
N GLY A 9 24.88 -0.45 -2.89
CA GLY A 9 25.17 -0.83 -4.28
C GLY A 9 23.95 -0.94 -5.18
N GLN A 10 22.81 -0.44 -4.75
CA GLN A 10 21.59 -0.52 -5.54
C GLN A 10 21.40 0.68 -6.43
N THR A 11 20.89 0.41 -7.63
CA THR A 11 20.34 1.44 -8.50
C THR A 11 19.11 2.07 -7.86
N ASN A 12 18.83 3.33 -8.18
CA ASN A 12 17.60 3.98 -7.73
C ASN A 12 16.36 3.15 -8.12
N PRO A 13 15.37 3.05 -7.24
CA PRO A 13 14.15 2.32 -7.58
C PRO A 13 13.46 2.97 -8.78
N LYS A 14 13.00 2.13 -9.71
CA LYS A 14 12.31 2.59 -10.93
C LYS A 14 10.83 2.85 -10.72
N THR A 15 10.28 2.29 -9.66
CA THR A 15 8.87 2.45 -9.32
C THR A 15 8.76 3.05 -7.92
N ILE A 16 8.00 4.11 -7.82
CA ILE A 16 7.71 4.78 -6.55
C ILE A 16 6.24 4.55 -6.22
N ILE A 17 5.97 4.15 -4.99
CA ILE A 17 4.64 3.77 -4.55
C ILE A 17 4.27 4.60 -3.33
N GLY A 18 3.11 5.25 -3.38
CA GLY A 18 2.52 5.91 -2.22
C GLY A 18 1.36 5.07 -1.70
N ILE A 19 1.31 4.84 -0.40
CA ILE A 19 0.28 4.01 0.23
C ILE A 19 -0.39 4.78 1.37
N ASP A 20 -1.68 4.99 1.24
CA ASP A 20 -2.57 5.43 2.32
C ASP A 20 -3.36 4.18 2.77
N TYR A 21 -2.96 3.60 3.90
CA TYR A 21 -3.39 2.26 4.26
C TYR A 21 -4.47 2.26 5.33
N SER A 22 -5.68 2.69 4.98
CA SER A 22 -6.84 2.62 5.85
C SER A 22 -7.54 1.25 5.77
N LEU A 23 -8.42 0.97 6.72
CA LEU A 23 -9.17 -0.29 6.75
C LEU A 23 -10.29 -0.32 5.72
N ASN A 24 -10.98 0.80 5.52
CA ASN A 24 -12.19 0.84 4.71
C ASN A 24 -11.90 1.18 3.24
N SER A 25 -10.93 2.05 3.00
CA SER A 25 -10.61 2.50 1.66
C SER A 25 -9.11 2.73 1.50
N PRO A 26 -8.31 1.67 1.63
CA PRO A 26 -6.88 1.81 1.35
C PRO A 26 -6.64 2.19 -0.10
N ALA A 27 -5.64 3.02 -0.33
CA ALA A 27 -5.31 3.52 -1.65
C ALA A 27 -3.83 3.42 -1.94
N ILE A 28 -3.51 3.13 -3.19
CA ILE A 28 -2.14 2.99 -3.66
C ILE A 28 -1.98 3.82 -4.93
N CYS A 29 -0.95 4.66 -4.95
CA CYS A 29 -0.51 5.34 -6.15
C CYS A 29 0.80 4.72 -6.63
N ILE A 30 0.86 4.36 -7.90
CA ILE A 30 2.07 3.82 -8.51
C ILE A 30 2.58 4.81 -9.56
N ALA A 31 3.84 5.22 -9.41
CA ALA A 31 4.50 6.16 -10.29
C ALA A 31 5.83 5.60 -10.78
N GLY A 32 6.24 6.01 -11.96
CA GLY A 32 7.61 5.78 -12.42
C GLY A 32 8.58 6.78 -11.79
N ASP A 33 9.84 6.71 -12.20
CA ASP A 33 10.89 7.64 -11.75
C ASP A 33 10.67 9.09 -12.21
N ASN A 34 9.88 9.26 -13.27
CA ASN A 34 9.40 10.57 -13.72
C ASN A 34 7.96 10.74 -13.24
N PHE A 35 7.71 11.63 -12.29
CA PHE A 35 6.39 11.90 -11.75
C PHE A 35 5.46 12.57 -12.77
N ASP A 36 5.14 11.85 -13.83
CA ASP A 36 4.13 12.28 -14.79
C ASP A 36 2.78 11.75 -14.33
N PHE A 37 1.88 12.64 -13.97
CA PHE A 37 0.54 12.28 -13.51
C PHE A 37 -0.18 11.34 -14.50
N ASN A 38 0.01 11.56 -15.80
CA ASN A 38 -0.63 10.75 -16.83
C ASN A 38 -0.09 9.31 -16.89
N LYS A 39 1.06 9.06 -16.29
CA LYS A 39 1.69 7.73 -16.22
C LYS A 39 1.52 7.08 -14.85
N CYS A 40 0.99 7.82 -13.87
CA CYS A 40 0.65 7.24 -12.57
C CYS A 40 -0.63 6.44 -12.67
N SER A 41 -0.76 5.41 -11.83
CA SER A 41 -2.02 4.70 -11.65
C SER A 41 -2.43 4.77 -10.18
N PHE A 42 -3.74 4.89 -9.96
CA PHE A 42 -4.34 5.03 -8.65
C PHE A 42 -5.29 3.87 -8.41
N HIS A 43 -5.11 3.18 -7.31
CA HIS A 43 -5.87 1.98 -6.98
C HIS A 43 -6.45 2.11 -5.58
N PHE A 44 -7.69 1.70 -5.39
CA PHE A 44 -8.31 1.73 -4.07
C PHE A 44 -9.30 0.60 -3.90
N LEU A 45 -9.46 0.16 -2.64
CA LEU A 45 -10.51 -0.77 -2.25
C LEU A 45 -11.75 0.01 -1.78
N THR A 46 -12.91 -0.49 -2.11
CA THR A 46 -14.18 0.12 -1.72
C THR A 46 -15.25 -0.93 -1.51
N SER A 47 -16.21 -0.65 -0.63
CA SER A 47 -17.43 -1.42 -0.49
C SER A 47 -18.62 -0.82 -1.26
N LYS A 48 -18.41 0.35 -1.85
CA LYS A 48 -19.44 1.05 -2.61
C LYS A 48 -19.43 0.59 -4.07
N LYS A 49 -20.48 -0.11 -4.50
CA LYS A 49 -20.57 -0.67 -5.85
C LYS A 49 -20.37 0.36 -6.95
N LYS A 50 -20.83 1.60 -6.75
CA LYS A 50 -20.66 2.67 -7.72
C LYS A 50 -19.20 3.11 -7.94
N HIS A 51 -18.31 2.74 -7.05
CA HIS A 51 -16.88 3.08 -7.14
C HIS A 51 -16.01 1.92 -7.61
N ILE A 52 -16.60 0.80 -7.97
CA ILE A 52 -15.87 -0.36 -8.51
C ILE A 52 -15.75 -0.20 -10.02
N GLY A 53 -14.55 -0.41 -10.54
CA GLY A 53 -14.25 -0.34 -11.97
C GLY A 53 -13.16 0.65 -12.30
N GLN A 54 -13.06 0.97 -13.57
CA GLN A 54 -12.08 1.93 -14.07
C GLN A 54 -12.75 3.29 -14.28
N PHE A 55 -12.11 4.31 -13.74
CA PHE A 55 -12.56 5.71 -13.87
C PHE A 55 -11.50 6.51 -14.63
N GLY A 56 -11.83 6.90 -15.83
CA GLY A 56 -10.86 7.54 -16.70
C GLY A 56 -9.75 6.57 -17.10
N LYS A 57 -8.55 7.10 -17.24
CA LYS A 57 -7.42 6.39 -17.82
C LYS A 57 -6.61 5.60 -16.79
N ASN A 58 -6.56 6.06 -15.54
CA ASN A 58 -5.58 5.63 -14.57
C ASN A 58 -6.10 5.45 -13.14
N ILE A 59 -7.41 5.42 -12.94
CA ILE A 59 -8.03 5.25 -11.62
C ILE A 59 -8.84 3.97 -11.59
N PHE A 60 -8.59 3.12 -10.59
CA PHE A 60 -9.19 1.78 -10.50
C PHE A 60 -9.71 1.53 -9.09
N GLY A 61 -11.01 1.22 -8.97
CA GLY A 61 -11.65 0.81 -7.74
C GLY A 61 -11.91 -0.69 -7.72
N TYR A 62 -11.63 -1.32 -6.59
CA TYR A 62 -11.75 -2.77 -6.41
C TYR A 62 -12.66 -3.08 -5.23
N GLU A 63 -13.41 -4.16 -5.31
CA GLU A 63 -14.27 -4.59 -4.24
C GLU A 63 -13.49 -5.30 -3.14
N HIS A 64 -13.82 -5.01 -1.87
CA HIS A 64 -13.32 -5.76 -0.73
C HIS A 64 -13.79 -7.21 -0.80
N LYS A 65 -12.90 -8.15 -0.49
CA LYS A 65 -13.28 -9.55 -0.30
C LYS A 65 -13.99 -9.73 1.04
N GLU A 66 -14.92 -10.63 1.09
CA GLU A 66 -15.54 -11.04 2.34
C GLU A 66 -14.52 -11.68 3.28
N TYR A 67 -14.75 -11.54 4.57
CA TYR A 67 -13.87 -12.09 5.60
C TYR A 67 -14.69 -12.54 6.80
N ASN A 68 -14.18 -13.53 7.54
CA ASN A 68 -14.81 -14.05 8.74
C ASN A 68 -14.08 -13.61 10.01
N THR A 69 -12.81 -13.24 9.93
CA THR A 69 -12.01 -12.79 11.06
C THR A 69 -11.26 -11.51 10.71
N PRO A 70 -10.88 -10.70 11.73
CA PRO A 70 -10.05 -9.51 11.46
C PRO A 70 -8.73 -9.85 10.75
N ILE A 71 -8.07 -10.93 11.11
CA ILE A 71 -6.82 -11.34 10.47
C ILE A 71 -7.05 -11.68 8.99
N GLU A 72 -8.15 -12.37 8.68
CA GLU A 72 -8.51 -12.64 7.28
C GLU A 72 -8.74 -11.36 6.49
N ARG A 73 -9.41 -10.37 7.11
CA ARG A 73 -9.59 -9.05 6.52
C ARG A 73 -8.24 -8.40 6.18
N PHE A 74 -7.33 -8.39 7.15
CA PHE A 74 -6.01 -7.77 6.97
C PHE A 74 -5.18 -8.52 5.92
N THR A 75 -5.29 -9.83 5.89
CA THR A 75 -4.66 -10.66 4.86
C THR A 75 -5.19 -10.32 3.46
N ASN A 76 -6.50 -10.19 3.33
CA ASN A 76 -7.13 -9.83 2.06
C ASN A 76 -6.66 -8.46 1.56
N ILE A 77 -6.62 -7.47 2.45
CA ILE A 77 -6.18 -6.11 2.08
C ILE A 77 -4.72 -6.12 1.66
N SER A 78 -3.86 -6.77 2.42
CA SER A 78 -2.43 -6.83 2.09
C SER A 78 -2.15 -7.63 0.82
N SER A 79 -2.91 -8.69 0.56
CA SER A 79 -2.80 -9.44 -0.69
C SER A 79 -3.19 -8.59 -1.89
N TRP A 80 -4.27 -7.83 -1.77
CA TRP A 80 -4.67 -6.87 -2.81
C TRP A 80 -3.55 -5.86 -3.08
N ALA A 81 -2.98 -5.28 -2.03
CA ALA A 81 -1.91 -4.30 -2.17
C ALA A 81 -0.68 -4.89 -2.85
N LEU A 82 -0.24 -6.06 -2.42
CA LEU A 82 0.94 -6.72 -2.99
C LEU A 82 0.70 -7.14 -4.44
N ASP A 83 -0.48 -7.63 -4.78
CA ASP A 83 -0.81 -8.01 -6.15
C ASP A 83 -0.72 -6.80 -7.10
N ILE A 84 -1.22 -5.65 -6.66
CA ILE A 84 -1.12 -4.42 -7.46
C ILE A 84 0.34 -3.99 -7.61
N ILE A 85 1.10 -3.99 -6.53
CA ILE A 85 2.50 -3.59 -6.56
C ILE A 85 3.29 -4.50 -7.51
N HIS A 86 3.15 -5.81 -7.36
CA HIS A 86 3.88 -6.76 -8.20
C HIS A 86 3.47 -6.69 -9.67
N LYS A 87 2.20 -6.41 -9.95
CA LYS A 87 1.70 -6.29 -11.33
C LYS A 87 2.26 -5.06 -12.04
N HIS A 88 2.46 -3.96 -11.30
CA HIS A 88 2.81 -2.67 -11.89
C HIS A 88 4.26 -2.24 -11.69
N LYS A 89 4.98 -2.87 -10.77
CA LYS A 89 6.37 -2.47 -10.53
C LYS A 89 7.28 -2.91 -11.66
N GLU A 90 8.23 -2.06 -11.97
CA GLU A 90 9.36 -2.38 -12.85
C GLU A 90 10.59 -2.61 -11.97
N ASP A 91 11.19 -3.80 -12.04
CA ASP A 91 12.42 -4.16 -11.34
C ASP A 91 12.31 -3.98 -9.82
N THR A 92 12.83 -2.89 -9.25
CA THR A 92 12.74 -2.58 -7.82
C THR A 92 11.78 -1.43 -7.57
N ALA A 93 11.09 -1.49 -6.43
CA ALA A 93 10.14 -0.46 -6.03
C ALA A 93 10.47 0.07 -4.65
N LYS A 94 10.16 1.34 -4.42
CA LYS A 94 10.20 1.97 -3.10
C LYS A 94 8.81 2.43 -2.72
N ALA A 95 8.29 1.89 -1.63
CA ALA A 95 6.98 2.23 -1.10
C ALA A 95 7.12 3.21 0.08
N PHE A 96 6.24 4.19 0.10
CA PHE A 96 6.10 5.13 1.22
C PHE A 96 4.73 4.94 1.83
N ILE A 97 4.70 4.54 3.10
CA ILE A 97 3.46 4.27 3.83
C ILE A 97 3.22 5.42 4.81
N GLU A 98 2.04 6.01 4.75
CA GLU A 98 1.67 7.04 5.73
C GLU A 98 1.60 6.42 7.12
N GLY A 99 2.28 7.06 8.07
CA GLY A 99 2.29 6.64 9.48
C GLY A 99 0.97 6.90 10.18
N TYR A 100 0.88 6.42 11.42
CA TYR A 100 -0.35 6.53 12.19
C TYR A 100 -0.69 7.99 12.51
N SER A 101 -1.98 8.31 12.40
CA SER A 101 -2.52 9.59 12.82
C SER A 101 -2.73 9.60 14.33
N PHE A 102 -2.30 10.67 15.00
CA PHE A 102 -2.55 10.86 16.43
C PHE A 102 -4.03 11.09 16.78
N GLY A 103 -4.87 11.30 15.78
CA GLY A 103 -6.31 11.48 15.96
C GLY A 103 -7.10 10.19 16.13
N SER A 104 -6.50 9.04 15.87
CA SER A 104 -7.18 7.75 16.01
C SER A 104 -7.34 7.37 17.47
N LYS A 105 -8.58 7.02 17.87
CA LYS A 105 -8.92 6.70 19.25
C LYS A 105 -9.66 5.37 19.36
N GLY A 106 -9.58 4.73 20.53
CA GLY A 106 -10.31 3.53 20.85
C GLY A 106 -9.77 2.28 20.18
N GLN A 107 -10.64 1.27 20.02
CA GLN A 107 -10.24 -0.02 19.44
C GLN A 107 -9.83 0.06 17.97
N ALA A 108 -10.31 1.05 17.26
CA ALA A 108 -9.95 1.24 15.85
C ALA A 108 -8.45 1.41 15.65
N ILE A 109 -7.75 2.02 16.60
CA ILE A 109 -6.30 2.21 16.49
C ILE A 109 -5.55 0.87 16.49
N PHE A 110 -6.01 -0.11 17.27
CA PHE A 110 -5.37 -1.43 17.31
C PHE A 110 -5.55 -2.17 15.99
N GLN A 111 -6.73 -2.12 15.42
CA GLN A 111 -6.99 -2.74 14.12
C GLN A 111 -6.20 -2.06 13.00
N ILE A 112 -6.10 -0.75 13.02
CA ILE A 112 -5.29 0.00 12.07
C ILE A 112 -3.82 -0.42 12.18
N ALA A 113 -3.30 -0.52 13.41
CA ALA A 113 -1.92 -0.93 13.65
C ALA A 113 -1.66 -2.37 13.19
N GLU A 114 -2.56 -3.30 13.50
CA GLU A 114 -2.43 -4.69 13.09
C GLU A 114 -2.48 -4.84 11.57
N ASN A 115 -3.41 -4.15 10.91
CA ASN A 115 -3.53 -4.14 9.47
C ASN A 115 -2.24 -3.65 8.81
N CYS A 116 -1.73 -2.53 9.28
CA CYS A 116 -0.50 -1.94 8.76
C CYS A 116 0.72 -2.81 9.06
N GLY A 117 0.76 -3.44 10.23
CA GLY A 117 1.84 -4.37 10.62
C GLY A 117 1.93 -5.58 9.70
N ILE A 118 0.80 -6.15 9.30
CA ILE A 118 0.77 -7.27 8.35
C ILE A 118 1.31 -6.85 6.98
N LEU A 119 0.92 -5.67 6.49
CA LEU A 119 1.47 -5.15 5.25
C LEU A 119 2.99 -4.97 5.34
N LYS A 120 3.47 -4.32 6.39
CA LYS A 120 4.91 -4.09 6.60
C LYS A 120 5.70 -5.40 6.66
N TYR A 121 5.18 -6.40 7.37
CA TYR A 121 5.79 -7.71 7.42
C TYR A 121 5.93 -8.33 6.03
N ARG A 122 4.87 -8.30 5.24
CA ARG A 122 4.89 -8.88 3.89
C ARG A 122 5.79 -8.10 2.94
N LEU A 123 5.84 -6.77 3.06
CA LEU A 123 6.78 -5.95 2.29
C LEU A 123 8.23 -6.26 2.67
N GLN A 124 8.50 -6.43 3.97
CA GLN A 124 9.83 -6.81 4.45
C GLN A 124 10.31 -8.13 3.86
N MET A 125 9.39 -9.07 3.66
CA MET A 125 9.68 -10.37 3.07
C MET A 125 9.79 -10.34 1.54
N SER A 126 9.52 -9.22 0.91
CA SER A 126 9.59 -9.06 -0.55
C SER A 126 10.93 -8.46 -0.94
N PRO A 127 11.81 -9.19 -1.62
CA PRO A 127 13.20 -8.74 -1.83
C PRO A 127 13.33 -7.55 -2.77
N THR A 128 12.36 -7.31 -3.64
CA THR A 128 12.39 -6.24 -4.63
C THR A 128 11.59 -5.01 -4.24
N ILE A 129 11.04 -4.98 -3.02
CA ILE A 129 10.26 -3.85 -2.52
C ILE A 129 10.93 -3.32 -1.26
N LEU A 130 11.38 -2.07 -1.30
CA LEU A 130 11.84 -1.32 -0.14
C LEU A 130 10.67 -0.48 0.36
N TYR A 131 10.63 -0.18 1.66
CA TYR A 131 9.59 0.70 2.17
C TYR A 131 10.09 1.56 3.33
N ASP A 132 9.47 2.72 3.47
CA ASP A 132 9.62 3.62 4.60
C ASP A 132 8.25 4.09 5.08
N THR A 133 8.16 4.42 6.34
CA THR A 133 6.99 5.06 6.91
C THR A 133 7.20 6.56 6.93
N VAL A 134 6.24 7.30 6.41
CA VAL A 134 6.26 8.77 6.40
C VAL A 134 5.31 9.26 7.47
N VAL A 135 5.83 10.05 8.42
CA VAL A 135 5.00 10.64 9.46
C VAL A 135 4.16 11.76 8.84
N PRO A 136 2.84 11.81 9.14
CA PRO A 136 2.02 12.93 8.69
C PRO A 136 2.64 14.24 9.17
N SER A 137 2.82 15.18 8.24
CA SER A 137 3.40 16.47 8.62
C SER A 137 2.46 17.20 9.57
N VAL A 138 3.00 17.59 10.71
CA VAL A 138 2.31 18.49 11.62
C VAL A 138 2.47 19.89 11.04
N VAL A 139 1.40 20.40 10.48
CA VAL A 139 1.36 21.77 10.00
C VAL A 139 0.95 22.68 11.14
#